data_6bb67b12f7b41e252fbfbadeba8b6721
#
_entry.id   6bb67b12f7b41e252fbfbadeba8b6721
#
_cell.length_a   1.000
_cell.length_b   1.000
_cell.length_c   1.000
_cell.angle_alpha   90.00
_cell.angle_beta   90.00
_cell.angle_gamma   90.00
#
_symmetry.space_group_name_H-M   'P 1'
#
loop_
_entity.id
_entity.type
_entity.pdbx_description
1 polymer ?
#
loop_
_entity_poly.entity_id
_entity_poly.type
_entity_poly.pdbx_seq_one_letter_code
_entity_poly.pdbx_strand_id
1 'polypeptide(L)'
;MKHIVLSTLLLPGAMLVSEAATLSFPEVPAAKEQAAKEGKPCLVVWYGSDWQPKVREFCKAWEAVAKEHAKTFVFGQFDDKTGLNVDVRKKVLPIEHYNLPAVVLLAPDGTFMAEYDGSRVSESPEKVMKKLTKLAEKAPEVAKLAQEAAKATGLDAANAAGKALELLPVQFAVRCGALTGIIRKHDPQDETGYKSLFTMDHMAMYSEIKGILNGGKDGKLSGKDRKFDDAEAYVRGMLDKKLMKADKYRHRRQQWLAGLAYVLRERIVSNSTPENRDTRPILKVYKELIKLDPDTQLGKGAKRWVHYWDPDTVTVIKNNFYESGDQTLGFEKDWRVDVTKSIDGAGSYTFSLIPVDNGGMVTRNYRLLVNGKEVAKADAPADKNTKTVKFNVPSVPKGAKVEVQLTARCNDGWFGCSGHIEMKKD
;
A
#
# COMPACT_ATOMS: atom_id res chain seq x y z
N MET A 1 69.44 36.46 16.90
CA MET A 1 68.06 36.00 16.99
C MET A 1 67.38 36.23 15.67
N LYS A 2 67.18 35.18 14.88
CA LYS A 2 66.53 35.26 13.55
C LYS A 2 65.06 34.87 13.69
N HIS A 3 64.19 35.80 13.40
CA HIS A 3 62.76 35.53 13.33
C HIS A 3 62.43 34.89 11.99
N ILE A 4 61.89 33.67 12.04
CA ILE A 4 61.33 32.97 10.89
C ILE A 4 59.84 33.32 10.89
N VAL A 5 59.40 34.06 9.86
CA VAL A 5 57.96 34.31 9.58
C VAL A 5 57.45 33.17 8.71
N LEU A 6 56.59 32.36 9.27
CA LEU A 6 55.88 31.30 8.53
C LEU A 6 54.65 31.92 7.83
N SER A 7 54.74 32.11 6.52
CA SER A 7 53.61 32.54 5.68
C SER A 7 52.75 31.33 5.37
N THR A 8 51.59 31.27 5.97
CA THR A 8 50.55 30.27 5.66
C THR A 8 49.85 30.69 4.35
N LEU A 9 50.15 29.99 3.28
CA LEU A 9 49.39 30.09 2.02
C LEU A 9 48.00 29.43 2.22
N LEU A 10 46.98 30.26 2.35
CA LEU A 10 45.58 29.85 2.21
C LEU A 10 45.33 29.63 0.72
N LEU A 11 45.25 28.38 0.29
CA LEU A 11 44.67 28.00 -1.01
C LEU A 11 43.17 28.32 -0.97
N PRO A 12 42.63 29.10 -1.89
CA PRO A 12 41.20 29.23 -2.00
C PRO A 12 40.63 27.89 -2.47
N GLY A 13 39.91 27.21 -1.56
CA GLY A 13 39.11 26.06 -1.92
C GLY A 13 38.12 26.46 -3.02
N ALA A 14 38.39 26.03 -4.24
CA ALA A 14 37.42 26.12 -5.32
C ALA A 14 36.18 25.34 -4.88
N MET A 15 35.19 26.04 -4.36
CA MET A 15 33.82 25.49 -4.33
C MET A 15 33.48 25.13 -5.78
N LEU A 16 33.51 23.85 -6.08
CA LEU A 16 32.86 23.31 -7.27
C LEU A 16 31.40 23.66 -7.15
N VAL A 17 31.01 24.79 -7.71
CA VAL A 17 29.61 25.12 -7.97
C VAL A 17 29.14 24.03 -8.91
N SER A 18 28.41 23.06 -8.35
CA SER A 18 27.75 22.02 -9.12
C SER A 18 26.84 22.73 -10.09
N GLU A 19 27.18 22.73 -11.40
CA GLU A 19 26.27 23.20 -12.43
C GLU A 19 24.91 22.50 -12.24
N ALA A 20 23.86 23.31 -12.07
CA ALA A 20 22.51 22.79 -11.92
C ALA A 20 22.14 21.94 -13.14
N ALA A 21 21.52 20.82 -12.93
CA ALA A 21 20.99 19.99 -14.01
C ALA A 21 19.82 20.76 -14.66
N THR A 22 20.05 21.36 -15.82
CA THR A 22 18.99 22.04 -16.60
C THR A 22 18.71 21.22 -17.85
N LEU A 23 17.41 20.99 -18.11
CA LEU A 23 16.92 20.42 -19.36
C LEU A 23 16.72 21.53 -20.40
N SER A 24 16.79 21.18 -21.69
CA SER A 24 16.53 22.10 -22.78
C SER A 24 15.05 22.19 -23.20
N PHE A 25 14.15 21.55 -22.43
CA PHE A 25 12.73 21.53 -22.74
C PHE A 25 12.02 22.82 -22.30
N PRO A 26 10.91 23.19 -22.95
CA PRO A 26 10.07 24.28 -22.48
C PRO A 26 9.42 23.94 -21.12
N GLU A 27 9.14 24.96 -20.32
CA GLU A 27 8.38 24.81 -19.09
C GLU A 27 6.96 24.28 -19.35
N VAL A 28 6.35 23.61 -18.36
CA VAL A 28 5.06 22.93 -18.50
C VAL A 28 3.96 23.76 -19.18
N PRO A 29 3.75 25.05 -18.84
CA PRO A 29 2.71 25.84 -19.51
C PRO A 29 2.89 25.92 -21.03
N ALA A 30 4.11 26.23 -21.47
CA ALA A 30 4.44 26.34 -22.90
C ALA A 30 4.38 24.96 -23.59
N ALA A 31 4.85 23.90 -22.92
CA ALA A 31 4.75 22.55 -23.45
C ALA A 31 3.29 22.10 -23.62
N LYS A 32 2.41 22.41 -22.68
CA LYS A 32 0.97 22.13 -22.79
C LYS A 32 0.31 22.88 -23.93
N GLU A 33 0.64 24.14 -24.10
CA GLU A 33 0.11 24.96 -25.20
C GLU A 33 0.54 24.37 -26.55
N GLN A 34 1.82 24.03 -26.70
CA GLN A 34 2.33 23.38 -27.89
C GLN A 34 1.64 22.00 -28.12
N ALA A 35 1.48 21.19 -27.09
CA ALA A 35 0.82 19.89 -27.17
C ALA A 35 -0.64 20.03 -27.66
N ALA A 36 -1.37 20.99 -27.11
CA ALA A 36 -2.74 21.29 -27.54
C ALA A 36 -2.80 21.73 -29.00
N LYS A 37 -1.88 22.62 -29.43
CA LYS A 37 -1.79 23.11 -30.82
C LYS A 37 -1.46 21.98 -31.79
N GLU A 38 -0.56 21.09 -31.42
CA GLU A 38 -0.11 20.00 -32.30
C GLU A 38 -1.01 18.75 -32.19
N GLY A 39 -1.94 18.69 -31.25
CA GLY A 39 -2.77 17.51 -30.98
C GLY A 39 -1.96 16.32 -30.45
N LYS A 40 -0.78 16.55 -29.90
CA LYS A 40 0.13 15.53 -29.40
C LYS A 40 0.07 15.40 -27.87
N PRO A 41 0.31 14.19 -27.29
CA PRO A 41 0.51 14.06 -25.86
C PRO A 41 1.77 14.79 -25.38
N CYS A 42 1.71 15.33 -24.16
CA CYS A 42 2.82 16.01 -23.52
C CYS A 42 3.51 15.11 -22.50
N LEU A 43 4.84 15.01 -22.57
CA LEU A 43 5.68 14.32 -21.60
C LEU A 43 6.45 15.35 -20.77
N VAL A 44 6.14 15.42 -19.48
CA VAL A 44 6.81 16.34 -18.56
C VAL A 44 7.85 15.57 -17.75
N VAL A 45 9.11 15.98 -17.86
CA VAL A 45 10.19 15.52 -17.00
C VAL A 45 10.18 16.41 -15.75
N TRP A 46 9.82 15.82 -14.63
CA TRP A 46 9.69 16.48 -13.33
C TRP A 46 10.85 16.12 -12.42
N TYR A 47 11.63 17.11 -12.02
CA TYR A 47 12.85 16.93 -11.23
C TYR A 47 13.09 18.12 -10.30
N GLY A 48 14.09 18.03 -9.42
CA GLY A 48 14.56 19.13 -8.59
C GLY A 48 16.05 19.31 -8.79
N SER A 49 16.46 20.40 -9.46
CA SER A 49 17.86 20.62 -9.83
C SER A 49 18.80 20.78 -8.64
N ASP A 50 18.26 21.16 -7.47
CA ASP A 50 19.01 21.41 -6.21
C ASP A 50 18.97 20.23 -5.21
N TRP A 51 18.33 19.08 -5.58
CA TRP A 51 18.09 18.03 -4.60
C TRP A 51 19.13 16.91 -4.53
N GLN A 52 19.59 16.40 -5.68
CA GLN A 52 20.47 15.24 -5.69
C GLN A 52 21.37 15.15 -6.95
N PRO A 53 22.62 14.64 -6.82
CA PRO A 53 23.51 14.39 -7.97
C PRO A 53 22.91 13.45 -9.05
N LYS A 54 22.12 12.45 -8.63
CA LYS A 54 21.48 11.46 -9.53
C LYS A 54 20.42 12.06 -10.46
N VAL A 55 19.85 13.22 -10.11
CA VAL A 55 18.90 13.94 -10.95
C VAL A 55 19.51 14.34 -12.29
N ARG A 56 20.80 14.68 -12.30
CA ARG A 56 21.51 15.04 -13.54
C ARG A 56 21.59 13.88 -14.54
N GLU A 57 21.86 12.68 -14.05
CA GLU A 57 21.89 11.48 -14.90
C GLU A 57 20.49 11.16 -15.45
N PHE A 58 19.49 11.31 -14.62
CA PHE A 58 18.08 11.17 -15.03
C PHE A 58 17.72 12.16 -16.14
N CYS A 59 18.02 13.45 -15.97
CA CYS A 59 17.74 14.48 -16.98
C CYS A 59 18.44 14.18 -18.31
N LYS A 60 19.74 13.84 -18.28
CA LYS A 60 20.51 13.49 -19.49
C LYS A 60 19.92 12.29 -20.23
N ALA A 61 19.49 11.25 -19.50
CA ALA A 61 18.87 10.07 -20.09
C ALA A 61 17.56 10.44 -20.80
N TRP A 62 16.73 11.32 -20.20
CA TRP A 62 15.48 11.76 -20.82
C TRP A 62 15.68 12.71 -21.99
N GLU A 63 16.73 13.54 -22.01
CA GLU A 63 17.10 14.35 -23.19
C GLU A 63 17.47 13.47 -24.40
N ALA A 64 18.19 12.39 -24.18
CA ALA A 64 18.53 11.45 -25.23
C ALA A 64 17.27 10.79 -25.83
N VAL A 65 16.39 10.28 -24.98
CA VAL A 65 15.13 9.65 -25.38
C VAL A 65 14.19 10.63 -26.08
N ALA A 66 14.15 11.89 -25.64
CA ALA A 66 13.28 12.91 -26.23
C ALA A 66 13.58 13.17 -27.70
N LYS A 67 14.85 13.17 -28.08
CA LYS A 67 15.27 13.37 -29.49
C LYS A 67 14.68 12.32 -30.43
N GLU A 68 14.60 11.07 -29.95
CA GLU A 68 14.06 9.96 -30.74
C GLU A 68 12.53 10.00 -30.86
N HIS A 69 11.86 10.55 -29.84
CA HIS A 69 10.40 10.53 -29.72
C HIS A 69 9.70 11.88 -29.98
N ALA A 70 10.41 12.91 -30.41
CA ALA A 70 9.88 14.27 -30.69
C ALA A 70 8.74 14.30 -31.72
N LYS A 71 8.66 13.31 -32.62
CA LYS A 71 7.54 13.19 -33.57
C LYS A 71 6.22 12.80 -32.90
N THR A 72 6.28 12.06 -31.81
CA THR A 72 5.12 11.50 -31.10
C THR A 72 4.69 12.35 -29.92
N PHE A 73 5.64 12.97 -29.21
CA PHE A 73 5.40 13.71 -27.98
C PHE A 73 5.92 15.15 -28.07
N VAL A 74 5.24 16.04 -27.38
CA VAL A 74 5.83 17.31 -26.94
C VAL A 74 6.47 17.08 -25.59
N PHE A 75 7.74 17.48 -25.43
CA PHE A 75 8.45 17.35 -24.15
C PHE A 75 8.42 18.68 -23.40
N GLY A 76 8.17 18.60 -22.10
CA GLY A 76 8.23 19.72 -21.19
C GLY A 76 9.07 19.38 -19.97
N GLN A 77 9.44 20.40 -19.20
CA GLN A 77 10.15 20.26 -17.95
C GLN A 77 9.43 20.96 -16.80
N PHE A 78 9.64 20.42 -15.60
CA PHE A 78 9.27 21.07 -14.35
C PHE A 78 10.39 20.91 -13.35
N ASP A 79 11.11 22.00 -13.08
CA ASP A 79 12.15 22.05 -12.07
C ASP A 79 11.54 22.44 -10.71
N ASP A 80 11.30 21.44 -9.88
CA ASP A 80 10.70 21.59 -8.55
C ASP A 80 11.78 21.87 -7.50
N LYS A 81 12.26 23.09 -7.46
CA LYS A 81 13.30 23.52 -6.51
C LYS A 81 12.83 23.47 -5.07
N THR A 82 13.77 23.27 -4.14
CA THR A 82 13.53 23.29 -2.70
C THR A 82 12.78 24.58 -2.30
N GLY A 83 11.67 24.43 -1.57
CA GLY A 83 10.86 25.56 -1.11
C GLY A 83 9.72 25.97 -2.03
N LEU A 84 9.52 25.30 -3.17
CA LEU A 84 8.36 25.57 -4.01
C LEU A 84 7.06 25.22 -3.27
N ASN A 85 6.09 26.14 -3.28
CA ASN A 85 4.81 25.95 -2.60
C ASN A 85 3.99 24.83 -3.28
N VAL A 86 3.39 23.97 -2.47
CA VAL A 86 2.52 22.87 -2.94
C VAL A 86 1.39 23.36 -3.86
N ASP A 87 0.84 24.54 -3.60
CA ASP A 87 -0.22 25.12 -4.43
C ASP A 87 0.27 25.53 -5.83
N VAL A 88 1.53 25.96 -5.96
CA VAL A 88 2.17 26.24 -7.25
C VAL A 88 2.35 24.93 -8.03
N ARG A 89 2.83 23.88 -7.36
CA ARG A 89 2.98 22.55 -7.94
C ARG A 89 1.67 22.01 -8.51
N LYS A 90 0.58 22.08 -7.71
CA LYS A 90 -0.75 21.62 -8.14
C LYS A 90 -1.34 22.40 -9.31
N LYS A 91 -1.01 23.69 -9.43
CA LYS A 91 -1.44 24.51 -10.59
C LYS A 91 -0.71 24.10 -11.87
N VAL A 92 0.58 23.75 -11.77
CA VAL A 92 1.40 23.35 -12.90
C VAL A 92 1.07 21.93 -13.33
N LEU A 93 1.08 20.99 -12.36
CA LEU A 93 0.76 19.57 -12.57
C LEU A 93 -0.27 19.13 -11.51
N PRO A 94 -1.52 18.83 -11.89
CA PRO A 94 -2.60 18.48 -10.97
C PRO A 94 -2.48 17.03 -10.49
N ILE A 95 -1.39 16.75 -9.76
CA ILE A 95 -1.07 15.43 -9.20
C ILE A 95 -1.03 15.55 -7.67
N GLU A 96 -1.75 14.70 -6.96
CA GLU A 96 -1.87 14.80 -5.50
C GLU A 96 -0.66 14.24 -4.75
N HIS A 97 -0.04 13.16 -5.27
CA HIS A 97 1.14 12.50 -4.67
C HIS A 97 2.20 12.28 -5.73
N TYR A 98 3.43 12.66 -5.43
CA TYR A 98 4.55 12.54 -6.35
C TYR A 98 5.81 12.03 -5.65
N ASN A 99 6.61 11.29 -6.40
CA ASN A 99 7.97 10.93 -6.00
C ASN A 99 8.93 11.50 -7.06
N LEU A 100 9.87 12.33 -6.66
CA LEU A 100 10.84 12.93 -7.56
C LEU A 100 12.12 12.11 -7.64
N PRO A 101 12.77 12.05 -8.79
CA PRO A 101 12.33 12.57 -10.08
C PRO A 101 11.22 11.72 -10.70
N ALA A 102 10.44 12.28 -11.63
CA ALA A 102 9.32 11.58 -12.28
C ALA A 102 9.15 11.99 -13.74
N VAL A 103 8.41 11.15 -14.48
CA VAL A 103 7.96 11.49 -15.83
C VAL A 103 6.45 11.38 -15.87
N VAL A 104 5.81 12.47 -16.32
CA VAL A 104 4.36 12.60 -16.34
C VAL A 104 3.86 12.68 -17.77
N LEU A 105 2.93 11.80 -18.13
CA LEU A 105 2.22 11.83 -19.41
C LEU A 105 0.90 12.58 -19.24
N LEU A 106 0.70 13.57 -20.11
CA LEU A 106 -0.53 14.33 -20.24
C LEU A 106 -1.13 14.10 -21.63
N ALA A 107 -2.47 14.10 -21.73
CA ALA A 107 -3.17 14.17 -22.98
C ALA A 107 -2.97 15.57 -23.63
N PRO A 108 -3.32 15.79 -24.92
CA PRO A 108 -3.14 17.07 -25.59
C PRO A 108 -3.80 18.27 -24.90
N ASP A 109 -4.91 18.05 -24.19
CA ASP A 109 -5.61 19.06 -23.41
C ASP A 109 -5.02 19.30 -21.99
N GLY A 110 -3.94 18.60 -21.65
CA GLY A 110 -3.29 18.66 -20.34
C GLY A 110 -3.87 17.71 -19.31
N THR A 111 -4.84 16.86 -19.66
CA THR A 111 -5.39 15.85 -18.75
C THR A 111 -4.30 14.84 -18.38
N PHE A 112 -4.15 14.57 -17.08
CA PHE A 112 -3.21 13.57 -16.55
C PHE A 112 -3.55 12.16 -17.01
N MET A 113 -2.55 11.42 -17.50
CA MET A 113 -2.70 10.03 -17.96
C MET A 113 -1.85 9.03 -17.19
N ALA A 114 -0.61 9.37 -16.88
CA ALA A 114 0.31 8.47 -16.17
C ALA A 114 1.45 9.22 -15.51
N GLU A 115 2.06 8.57 -14.52
CA GLU A 115 3.31 9.00 -13.90
C GLU A 115 4.21 7.79 -13.66
N TYR A 116 5.49 7.95 -13.97
CA TYR A 116 6.52 6.99 -13.67
C TYR A 116 7.55 7.61 -12.74
N ASP A 117 7.65 7.05 -11.55
CA ASP A 117 8.59 7.45 -10.52
C ASP A 117 10.02 7.09 -10.94
N GLY A 118 10.87 8.10 -11.12
CA GLY A 118 12.27 7.93 -11.49
C GLY A 118 13.17 7.51 -10.34
N SER A 119 12.72 7.58 -9.08
CA SER A 119 13.51 7.18 -7.91
C SER A 119 13.57 5.65 -7.72
N ARG A 120 12.57 4.94 -8.26
CA ARG A 120 12.49 3.47 -8.23
C ARG A 120 13.06 2.81 -9.48
N VAL A 121 13.92 3.50 -10.23
CA VAL A 121 14.36 3.06 -11.55
C VAL A 121 15.20 1.78 -11.48
N SER A 122 14.50 0.66 -11.49
CA SER A 122 14.99 -0.59 -12.07
C SER A 122 14.71 -0.66 -13.59
N GLU A 123 13.94 0.28 -14.14
CA GLU A 123 13.56 0.30 -15.56
C GLU A 123 14.32 1.41 -16.30
N SER A 124 14.95 1.06 -17.42
CA SER A 124 15.58 2.07 -18.27
C SER A 124 14.54 3.01 -18.90
N PRO A 125 14.93 4.27 -19.23
CA PRO A 125 14.03 5.23 -19.89
C PRO A 125 13.36 4.66 -21.13
N GLU A 126 14.03 3.82 -21.91
CA GLU A 126 13.48 3.18 -23.11
C GLU A 126 12.33 2.22 -22.79
N LYS A 127 12.44 1.45 -21.69
CA LYS A 127 11.35 0.58 -21.22
C LYS A 127 10.14 1.39 -20.77
N VAL A 128 10.38 2.50 -20.08
CA VAL A 128 9.32 3.44 -19.66
C VAL A 128 8.68 4.05 -20.89
N MET A 129 9.48 4.52 -21.87
CA MET A 129 8.97 5.07 -23.12
C MET A 129 8.09 4.10 -23.90
N LYS A 130 8.45 2.82 -23.97
CA LYS A 130 7.60 1.81 -24.61
C LYS A 130 6.20 1.73 -23.98
N LYS A 131 6.10 1.84 -22.64
CA LYS A 131 4.83 1.85 -21.91
C LYS A 131 4.06 3.16 -22.18
N LEU A 132 4.75 4.29 -22.13
CA LEU A 132 4.17 5.61 -22.38
C LEU A 132 3.66 5.74 -23.82
N THR A 133 4.40 5.27 -24.82
CA THR A 133 3.97 5.28 -26.22
C THR A 133 2.67 4.52 -26.42
N LYS A 134 2.58 3.30 -25.85
CA LYS A 134 1.34 2.50 -25.92
C LYS A 134 0.16 3.20 -25.24
N LEU A 135 0.40 3.93 -24.16
CA LEU A 135 -0.66 4.66 -23.45
C LEU A 135 -1.03 5.95 -24.21
N ALA A 136 -0.06 6.60 -24.84
CA ALA A 136 -0.24 7.81 -25.64
C ALA A 136 -1.17 7.62 -26.85
N GLU A 137 -1.29 6.40 -27.38
CA GLU A 137 -2.27 6.05 -28.41
C GLU A 137 -3.71 6.37 -28.01
N LYS A 138 -3.99 6.40 -26.70
CA LYS A 138 -5.31 6.71 -26.13
C LYS A 138 -5.50 8.21 -25.82
N ALA A 139 -4.44 9.00 -25.91
CA ALA A 139 -4.46 10.38 -25.47
C ALA A 139 -5.50 11.26 -26.19
N PRO A 140 -5.74 11.14 -27.53
CA PRO A 140 -6.77 11.93 -28.21
C PRO A 140 -8.18 11.62 -27.67
N GLU A 141 -8.48 10.36 -27.39
CA GLU A 141 -9.79 9.95 -26.87
C GLU A 141 -9.97 10.38 -25.42
N VAL A 142 -8.92 10.27 -24.59
CA VAL A 142 -8.92 10.80 -23.22
C VAL A 142 -9.20 12.29 -23.22
N ALA A 143 -8.52 13.07 -24.06
CA ALA A 143 -8.74 14.51 -24.18
C ALA A 143 -10.17 14.85 -24.62
N LYS A 144 -10.69 14.14 -25.62
CA LYS A 144 -12.08 14.31 -26.09
C LYS A 144 -13.08 14.09 -24.96
N LEU A 145 -13.01 12.95 -24.29
CA LEU A 145 -13.91 12.60 -23.19
C LEU A 145 -13.76 13.54 -21.99
N ALA A 146 -12.54 14.00 -21.68
CA ALA A 146 -12.30 15.00 -20.64
C ALA A 146 -12.97 16.34 -20.96
N GLN A 147 -12.92 16.79 -22.22
CA GLN A 147 -13.61 18.00 -22.67
C GLN A 147 -15.14 17.84 -22.65
N GLU A 148 -15.65 16.66 -23.02
CA GLU A 148 -17.08 16.34 -22.90
C GLU A 148 -17.51 16.40 -21.44
N ALA A 149 -16.76 15.77 -20.53
CA ALA A 149 -17.01 15.80 -19.10
C ALA A 149 -17.04 17.21 -18.52
N ALA A 150 -16.13 18.09 -18.97
CA ALA A 150 -16.05 19.48 -18.50
C ALA A 150 -17.23 20.34 -18.97
N LYS A 151 -17.86 20.00 -20.11
CA LYS A 151 -19.00 20.73 -20.69
C LYS A 151 -20.36 20.20 -20.23
N ALA A 152 -20.41 18.91 -19.86
CA ALA A 152 -21.65 18.25 -19.42
C ALA A 152 -21.97 18.57 -17.96
N THR A 153 -23.17 18.19 -17.52
CA THR A 153 -23.64 18.31 -16.14
C THR A 153 -24.26 17.00 -15.65
N GLY A 154 -24.44 16.85 -14.34
CA GLY A 154 -25.07 15.66 -13.75
C GLY A 154 -24.37 14.37 -14.14
N LEU A 155 -25.12 13.29 -14.29
CA LEU A 155 -24.58 11.96 -14.56
C LEU A 155 -23.86 11.87 -15.92
N ASP A 156 -24.18 12.70 -16.89
CA ASP A 156 -23.49 12.73 -18.20
C ASP A 156 -22.04 13.18 -18.02
N ALA A 157 -21.80 14.19 -17.18
CA ALA A 157 -20.44 14.61 -16.84
C ALA A 157 -19.65 13.50 -16.15
N ALA A 158 -20.27 12.82 -15.16
CA ALA A 158 -19.66 11.71 -14.46
C ALA A 158 -19.38 10.51 -15.40
N ASN A 159 -20.29 10.21 -16.31
CA ASN A 159 -20.14 9.16 -17.32
C ASN A 159 -18.99 9.45 -18.30
N ALA A 160 -18.91 10.67 -18.83
CA ALA A 160 -17.81 11.06 -19.72
C ALA A 160 -16.45 11.00 -19.01
N ALA A 161 -16.37 11.53 -17.78
CA ALA A 161 -15.17 11.45 -16.96
C ALA A 161 -14.77 9.99 -16.64
N GLY A 162 -15.75 9.14 -16.28
CA GLY A 162 -15.54 7.73 -16.00
C GLY A 162 -15.03 6.97 -17.22
N LYS A 163 -15.60 7.19 -18.41
CA LYS A 163 -15.13 6.60 -19.68
C LYS A 163 -13.70 7.02 -20.01
N ALA A 164 -13.33 8.28 -19.78
CA ALA A 164 -11.95 8.73 -19.94
C ALA A 164 -10.99 7.98 -19.02
N LEU A 165 -11.36 7.80 -17.74
CA LEU A 165 -10.56 7.06 -16.77
C LEU A 165 -10.46 5.56 -17.08
N GLU A 166 -11.47 4.96 -17.73
CA GLU A 166 -11.43 3.55 -18.18
C GLU A 166 -10.36 3.29 -19.24
N LEU A 167 -9.91 4.30 -19.97
CA LEU A 167 -8.83 4.20 -20.93
C LEU A 167 -7.46 4.10 -20.25
N LEU A 168 -7.36 4.50 -18.99
CA LEU A 168 -6.12 4.53 -18.21
C LEU A 168 -5.96 3.27 -17.36
N PRO A 169 -4.72 2.85 -17.06
CA PRO A 169 -4.48 1.90 -15.99
C PRO A 169 -5.02 2.41 -14.66
N VAL A 170 -5.67 1.55 -13.88
CA VAL A 170 -6.38 1.93 -12.65
C VAL A 170 -5.51 2.72 -11.67
N GLN A 171 -4.23 2.37 -11.52
CA GLN A 171 -3.30 3.09 -10.64
C GLN A 171 -3.08 4.56 -11.04
N PHE A 172 -3.26 4.90 -12.31
CA PHE A 172 -3.18 6.27 -12.81
C PHE A 172 -4.55 6.94 -12.83
N ALA A 173 -5.59 6.20 -13.18
CA ALA A 173 -6.97 6.70 -13.20
C ALA A 173 -7.37 7.32 -11.86
N VAL A 174 -7.08 6.66 -10.74
CA VAL A 174 -7.40 7.15 -9.38
C VAL A 174 -6.64 8.43 -9.00
N ARG A 175 -5.56 8.76 -9.72
CA ARG A 175 -4.73 9.95 -9.50
C ARG A 175 -5.08 11.11 -10.41
N CYS A 176 -5.97 10.93 -11.38
CA CYS A 176 -6.42 11.99 -12.28
C CYS A 176 -7.41 12.92 -11.56
N GLY A 177 -6.90 13.86 -10.76
CA GLY A 177 -7.69 14.74 -9.88
C GLY A 177 -8.78 15.51 -10.61
N ALA A 178 -8.55 15.95 -11.84
CA ALA A 178 -9.55 16.66 -12.64
C ALA A 178 -10.78 15.79 -12.92
N LEU A 179 -10.60 14.60 -13.47
CA LEU A 179 -11.72 13.71 -13.83
C LEU A 179 -12.38 13.08 -12.61
N THR A 180 -11.61 12.66 -11.61
CA THR A 180 -12.17 12.14 -10.35
C THR A 180 -12.94 13.21 -9.58
N GLY A 181 -12.52 14.48 -9.69
CA GLY A 181 -13.25 15.63 -9.16
C GLY A 181 -14.61 15.84 -9.81
N ILE A 182 -14.70 15.70 -11.12
CA ILE A 182 -15.98 15.75 -11.88
C ILE A 182 -16.91 14.65 -11.39
N ILE A 183 -16.44 13.41 -11.27
CA ILE A 183 -17.26 12.29 -10.78
C ILE A 183 -17.77 12.58 -9.36
N ARG A 184 -16.89 12.99 -8.44
CA ARG A 184 -17.31 13.32 -7.04
C ARG A 184 -18.38 14.40 -6.99
N LYS A 185 -18.27 15.42 -7.84
CA LYS A 185 -19.21 16.53 -7.89
C LYS A 185 -20.57 16.14 -8.47
N HIS A 186 -20.56 15.38 -9.55
CA HIS A 186 -21.73 15.14 -10.37
C HIS A 186 -22.40 13.79 -10.14
N ASP A 187 -21.73 12.86 -9.43
CA ASP A 187 -22.27 11.56 -9.02
C ASP A 187 -21.92 11.25 -7.54
N PRO A 188 -22.40 12.07 -6.60
CA PRO A 188 -22.11 11.87 -5.18
C PRO A 188 -22.68 10.55 -4.63
N GLN A 189 -23.74 10.03 -5.23
CA GLN A 189 -24.40 8.76 -4.85
C GLN A 189 -23.81 7.54 -5.54
N ASP A 190 -22.84 7.71 -6.43
CA ASP A 190 -22.20 6.63 -7.19
C ASP A 190 -23.18 5.81 -8.05
N GLU A 191 -24.16 6.49 -8.70
CA GLU A 191 -25.13 5.84 -9.57
C GLU A 191 -24.47 5.20 -10.79
N THR A 192 -23.43 5.85 -11.34
CA THR A 192 -22.64 5.32 -12.45
C THR A 192 -21.70 4.17 -12.04
N GLY A 193 -21.33 4.07 -10.77
CA GLY A 193 -20.32 3.15 -10.24
C GLY A 193 -18.87 3.63 -10.45
N TYR A 194 -18.65 4.77 -11.07
CA TYR A 194 -17.29 5.30 -11.31
C TYR A 194 -16.65 5.92 -10.06
N LYS A 195 -17.47 6.43 -9.12
CA LYS A 195 -16.96 6.98 -7.87
C LYS A 195 -16.21 5.91 -7.07
N SER A 196 -16.84 4.75 -6.83
CA SER A 196 -16.21 3.63 -6.12
C SER A 196 -14.99 3.04 -6.84
N LEU A 197 -14.96 3.15 -8.19
CA LEU A 197 -13.83 2.66 -8.97
C LEU A 197 -12.62 3.60 -8.94
N PHE A 198 -12.81 4.91 -9.07
CA PHE A 198 -11.72 5.82 -9.41
C PHE A 198 -11.50 6.95 -8.43
N THR A 199 -12.47 7.29 -7.56
CA THR A 199 -12.32 8.50 -6.74
C THR A 199 -11.75 8.28 -5.36
N MET A 200 -11.52 7.03 -4.97
CA MET A 200 -10.96 6.67 -3.67
C MET A 200 -9.71 5.83 -3.88
N ASP A 201 -8.59 6.27 -3.35
CA ASP A 201 -7.45 5.39 -3.15
C ASP A 201 -7.70 4.43 -1.98
N HIS A 202 -6.76 3.55 -1.72
CA HIS A 202 -6.90 2.56 -0.65
C HIS A 202 -7.05 3.21 0.74
N MET A 203 -6.32 4.28 1.01
CA MET A 203 -6.38 4.98 2.30
C MET A 203 -7.68 5.75 2.48
N ALA A 204 -8.15 6.44 1.43
CA ALA A 204 -9.43 7.14 1.44
C ALA A 204 -10.60 6.18 1.65
N MET A 205 -10.57 5.00 1.01
CA MET A 205 -11.57 3.95 1.19
C MET A 205 -11.63 3.49 2.66
N TYR A 206 -10.48 3.17 3.27
CA TYR A 206 -10.45 2.78 4.69
C TYR A 206 -10.89 3.90 5.62
N SER A 207 -10.51 5.14 5.33
CA SER A 207 -10.95 6.32 6.10
C SER A 207 -12.48 6.49 6.06
N GLU A 208 -13.10 6.30 4.90
CA GLU A 208 -14.55 6.37 4.74
C GLU A 208 -15.26 5.24 5.49
N ILE A 209 -14.80 3.99 5.34
CA ILE A 209 -15.32 2.84 6.09
C ILE A 209 -15.20 3.07 7.61
N LYS A 210 -14.05 3.55 8.07
CA LYS A 210 -13.82 3.87 9.48
C LYS A 210 -14.72 5.01 9.96
N GLY A 211 -14.95 6.01 9.11
CA GLY A 211 -15.91 7.09 9.41
C GLY A 211 -17.31 6.55 9.64
N ILE A 212 -17.83 5.68 8.76
CA ILE A 212 -19.14 5.05 8.93
C ILE A 212 -19.18 4.22 10.23
N LEU A 213 -18.17 3.37 10.45
CA LEU A 213 -18.05 2.56 11.68
C LEU A 213 -18.16 3.41 12.94
N ASN A 214 -17.54 4.57 12.97
CA ASN A 214 -17.46 5.42 14.13
C ASN A 214 -18.65 6.41 14.28
N GLY A 215 -19.65 6.34 13.39
CA GLY A 215 -20.83 7.22 13.43
C GLY A 215 -20.66 8.55 12.71
N GLY A 216 -19.75 8.64 11.75
CA GLY A 216 -19.46 9.82 10.93
C GLY A 216 -17.97 10.17 10.92
N LYS A 217 -17.59 11.19 10.12
CA LYS A 217 -16.19 11.58 9.95
C LYS A 217 -15.52 11.98 11.28
N ASP A 218 -16.27 12.63 12.15
CA ASP A 218 -15.81 13.06 13.49
C ASP A 218 -16.41 12.18 14.61
N GLY A 219 -16.99 11.04 14.24
CA GLY A 219 -17.64 10.11 15.16
C GLY A 219 -16.62 9.41 16.08
N LYS A 220 -17.05 9.19 17.34
CA LYS A 220 -16.20 8.59 18.38
C LYS A 220 -16.77 7.27 18.90
N LEU A 221 -17.70 6.65 18.18
CA LEU A 221 -18.24 5.35 18.58
C LEU A 221 -17.12 4.30 18.67
N SER A 222 -17.16 3.48 19.69
CA SER A 222 -16.16 2.46 19.96
C SER A 222 -16.81 1.15 20.40
N GLY A 223 -16.08 0.05 20.35
CA GLY A 223 -16.56 -1.23 20.78
C GLY A 223 -17.87 -1.65 20.10
N LYS A 224 -18.87 -2.05 20.89
CA LYS A 224 -20.17 -2.55 20.44
C LYS A 224 -21.09 -1.47 19.83
N ASP A 225 -20.83 -0.20 20.14
CA ASP A 225 -21.67 0.92 19.67
C ASP A 225 -21.38 1.31 18.22
N ARG A 226 -20.33 0.75 17.62
CA ARG A 226 -19.95 1.00 16.23
C ARG A 226 -21.03 0.56 15.26
N LYS A 227 -21.14 1.27 14.14
CA LYS A 227 -22.11 1.05 13.07
C LYS A 227 -21.67 -0.05 12.08
N PHE A 228 -21.56 -1.29 12.57
CA PHE A 228 -21.05 -2.41 11.76
C PHE A 228 -21.98 -2.75 10.58
N ASP A 229 -23.30 -2.73 10.79
CA ASP A 229 -24.25 -3.06 9.74
C ASP A 229 -24.24 -2.01 8.62
N ASP A 230 -24.17 -0.74 8.96
CA ASP A 230 -24.10 0.37 8.00
C ASP A 230 -22.80 0.27 7.17
N ALA A 231 -21.67 0.01 7.82
CA ALA A 231 -20.37 -0.13 7.15
C ALA A 231 -20.32 -1.38 6.26
N GLU A 232 -20.88 -2.50 6.70
CA GLU A 232 -20.97 -3.71 5.89
C GLU A 232 -21.88 -3.51 4.68
N ALA A 233 -23.06 -2.93 4.88
CA ALA A 233 -24.00 -2.63 3.80
C ALA A 233 -23.37 -1.70 2.76
N TYR A 234 -22.66 -0.66 3.21
CA TYR A 234 -21.93 0.25 2.33
C TYR A 234 -20.91 -0.50 1.46
N VAL A 235 -20.03 -1.29 2.06
CA VAL A 235 -18.98 -2.00 1.32
C VAL A 235 -19.57 -3.03 0.37
N ARG A 236 -20.60 -3.77 0.78
CA ARG A 236 -21.32 -4.72 -0.10
C ARG A 236 -21.99 -4.02 -1.27
N GLY A 237 -22.60 -2.86 -1.03
CA GLY A 237 -23.16 -2.03 -2.09
C GLY A 237 -22.14 -1.64 -3.16
N MET A 238 -20.88 -1.33 -2.75
CA MET A 238 -19.79 -1.05 -3.69
C MET A 238 -19.36 -2.30 -4.47
N LEU A 239 -19.26 -3.46 -3.80
CA LEU A 239 -18.94 -4.73 -4.44
C LEU A 239 -20.00 -5.22 -5.45
N ASP A 240 -21.27 -4.86 -5.23
CA ASP A 240 -22.40 -5.25 -6.10
C ASP A 240 -22.53 -4.40 -7.35
N LYS A 241 -21.85 -3.26 -7.45
CA LYS A 241 -21.87 -2.42 -8.65
C LYS A 241 -21.44 -3.22 -9.89
N LYS A 242 -22.17 -3.06 -11.00
CA LYS A 242 -21.92 -3.78 -12.25
C LYS A 242 -20.48 -3.62 -12.74
N LEU A 243 -19.96 -2.41 -12.71
CA LEU A 243 -18.58 -2.12 -13.12
C LEU A 243 -17.55 -2.83 -12.23
N MET A 244 -17.79 -2.91 -10.91
CA MET A 244 -16.88 -3.57 -9.97
C MET A 244 -16.74 -5.07 -10.25
N LYS A 245 -17.74 -5.70 -10.90
CA LYS A 245 -17.74 -7.12 -11.24
C LYS A 245 -16.95 -7.44 -12.51
N ALA A 246 -16.58 -6.42 -13.32
CA ALA A 246 -15.79 -6.62 -14.52
C ALA A 246 -14.35 -7.08 -14.18
N ASP A 247 -13.84 -8.06 -14.94
CA ASP A 247 -12.53 -8.70 -14.67
C ASP A 247 -11.37 -7.71 -14.69
N LYS A 248 -11.41 -6.70 -15.56
CA LYS A 248 -10.39 -5.63 -15.60
C LYS A 248 -10.25 -4.87 -14.28
N TYR A 249 -11.26 -4.93 -13.39
CA TYR A 249 -11.27 -4.28 -12.09
C TYR A 249 -11.07 -5.23 -10.90
N ARG A 250 -10.66 -6.48 -11.15
CA ARG A 250 -10.43 -7.48 -10.09
C ARG A 250 -9.57 -6.97 -8.94
N HIS A 251 -8.54 -6.14 -9.23
CA HIS A 251 -7.69 -5.55 -8.20
C HIS A 251 -8.46 -4.56 -7.30
N ARG A 252 -9.34 -3.73 -7.88
CA ARG A 252 -10.22 -2.84 -7.09
C ARG A 252 -11.21 -3.64 -6.26
N ARG A 253 -11.76 -4.69 -6.84
CA ARG A 253 -12.63 -5.62 -6.11
C ARG A 253 -11.91 -6.26 -4.93
N GLN A 254 -10.63 -6.64 -5.06
CA GLN A 254 -9.81 -7.11 -3.95
C GLN A 254 -9.68 -6.06 -2.84
N GLN A 255 -9.47 -4.79 -3.18
CA GLN A 255 -9.36 -3.72 -2.19
C GLN A 255 -10.68 -3.56 -1.40
N TRP A 256 -11.83 -3.59 -2.08
CA TRP A 256 -13.13 -3.52 -1.40
C TRP A 256 -13.42 -4.76 -0.55
N LEU A 257 -13.03 -5.95 -0.99
CA LEU A 257 -13.11 -7.16 -0.17
C LEU A 257 -12.22 -7.08 1.06
N ALA A 258 -11.04 -6.49 0.95
CA ALA A 258 -10.18 -6.25 2.11
C ALA A 258 -10.83 -5.26 3.09
N GLY A 259 -11.54 -4.23 2.58
CA GLY A 259 -12.37 -3.34 3.39
C GLY A 259 -13.50 -4.08 4.10
N LEU A 260 -14.18 -5.01 3.42
CA LEU A 260 -15.21 -5.86 4.03
C LEU A 260 -14.63 -6.75 5.12
N ALA A 261 -13.48 -7.37 4.86
CA ALA A 261 -12.77 -8.17 5.86
C ALA A 261 -12.41 -7.35 7.10
N TYR A 262 -11.99 -6.09 6.92
CA TYR A 262 -11.74 -5.17 8.03
C TYR A 262 -13.00 -4.94 8.88
N VAL A 263 -14.14 -4.63 8.27
CA VAL A 263 -15.41 -4.43 9.00
C VAL A 263 -15.82 -5.67 9.79
N LEU A 264 -15.76 -6.84 9.15
CA LEU A 264 -16.11 -8.12 9.79
C LEU A 264 -15.15 -8.45 10.94
N ARG A 265 -13.85 -8.19 10.76
CA ARG A 265 -12.86 -8.38 11.82
C ARG A 265 -13.17 -7.51 13.03
N GLU A 266 -13.37 -6.22 12.81
CA GLU A 266 -13.70 -5.27 13.89
C GLU A 266 -15.00 -5.68 14.62
N ARG A 267 -16.02 -6.13 13.87
CA ARG A 267 -17.28 -6.67 14.46
C ARG A 267 -17.01 -7.88 15.36
N ILE A 268 -16.27 -8.85 14.86
CA ILE A 268 -15.95 -10.08 15.61
C ILE A 268 -15.21 -9.74 16.89
N VAL A 269 -14.17 -8.90 16.78
CA VAL A 269 -13.34 -8.52 17.94
C VAL A 269 -14.14 -7.72 18.98
N SER A 270 -15.04 -6.84 18.54
CA SER A 270 -15.83 -5.99 19.44
C SER A 270 -16.99 -6.70 20.11
N ASN A 271 -17.56 -7.74 19.49
CA ASN A 271 -18.82 -8.35 19.91
C ASN A 271 -18.70 -9.78 20.47
N SER A 272 -17.51 -10.37 20.42
CA SER A 272 -17.33 -11.77 20.84
C SER A 272 -16.06 -11.99 21.63
N THR A 273 -16.11 -12.95 22.55
CA THR A 273 -14.90 -13.50 23.17
C THR A 273 -14.21 -14.48 22.21
N PRO A 274 -12.92 -14.77 22.40
CA PRO A 274 -12.21 -15.75 21.58
C PRO A 274 -12.94 -17.08 21.37
N GLU A 275 -13.61 -17.58 22.39
CA GLU A 275 -14.27 -18.86 22.40
C GLU A 275 -15.59 -18.89 21.60
N ASN A 276 -16.24 -17.71 21.48
CA ASN A 276 -17.58 -17.58 20.87
C ASN A 276 -17.55 -16.88 19.50
N ARG A 277 -16.38 -16.80 18.85
CA ARG A 277 -16.23 -16.12 17.56
C ARG A 277 -16.81 -16.94 16.42
N ASP A 278 -17.80 -16.41 15.72
CA ASP A 278 -18.17 -16.92 14.39
C ASP A 278 -17.24 -16.33 13.32
N THR A 279 -16.27 -17.12 12.90
CA THR A 279 -15.27 -16.72 11.91
C THR A 279 -15.68 -17.03 10.46
N ARG A 280 -16.77 -17.77 10.24
CA ARG A 280 -17.22 -18.18 8.91
C ARG A 280 -17.41 -17.02 7.93
N PRO A 281 -18.04 -15.89 8.30
CA PRO A 281 -18.23 -14.76 7.38
C PRO A 281 -16.90 -14.16 6.89
N ILE A 282 -15.94 -13.95 7.79
CA ILE A 282 -14.65 -13.36 7.42
C ILE A 282 -13.80 -14.35 6.59
N LEU A 283 -13.83 -15.63 6.90
CA LEU A 283 -13.15 -16.67 6.14
C LEU A 283 -13.66 -16.74 4.70
N LYS A 284 -14.98 -16.60 4.49
CA LYS A 284 -15.57 -16.54 3.15
C LYS A 284 -15.00 -15.39 2.35
N VAL A 285 -14.88 -14.20 2.94
CA VAL A 285 -14.32 -13.00 2.29
C VAL A 285 -12.84 -13.19 1.95
N TYR A 286 -12.04 -13.72 2.87
CA TYR A 286 -10.62 -13.97 2.58
C TYR A 286 -10.43 -15.03 1.49
N LYS A 287 -11.23 -16.10 1.47
CA LYS A 287 -11.19 -17.12 0.41
C LYS A 287 -11.58 -16.51 -0.96
N GLU A 288 -12.57 -15.61 -1.01
CA GLU A 288 -12.93 -14.88 -2.24
C GLU A 288 -11.78 -13.96 -2.70
N LEU A 289 -11.15 -13.24 -1.77
CA LEU A 289 -10.02 -12.35 -2.06
C LEU A 289 -8.83 -13.11 -2.65
N ILE A 290 -8.50 -14.30 -2.09
CA ILE A 290 -7.47 -15.19 -2.61
C ILE A 290 -7.83 -15.69 -4.02
N LYS A 291 -9.11 -16.06 -4.24
CA LYS A 291 -9.57 -16.56 -5.54
C LYS A 291 -9.44 -15.52 -6.65
N LEU A 292 -9.63 -14.24 -6.34
CA LEU A 292 -9.48 -13.17 -7.33
C LEU A 292 -8.05 -13.01 -7.82
N ASP A 293 -7.08 -12.97 -6.91
CA ASP A 293 -5.66 -12.93 -7.26
C ASP A 293 -4.79 -13.30 -6.04
N PRO A 294 -4.28 -14.53 -6.00
CA PRO A 294 -3.53 -15.04 -4.84
C PRO A 294 -2.12 -14.47 -4.69
N ASP A 295 -1.58 -13.82 -5.74
CA ASP A 295 -0.18 -13.38 -5.81
C ASP A 295 0.01 -11.91 -5.47
N THR A 296 -1.06 -11.13 -5.43
CA THR A 296 -1.04 -9.76 -4.93
C THR A 296 -0.69 -9.72 -3.43
N GLN A 297 -0.27 -8.56 -2.94
CA GLN A 297 -0.07 -8.37 -1.50
C GLN A 297 -1.34 -8.65 -0.68
N LEU A 298 -2.52 -8.28 -1.21
CA LEU A 298 -3.80 -8.55 -0.57
C LEU A 298 -4.10 -10.06 -0.56
N GLY A 299 -3.86 -10.77 -1.68
CA GLY A 299 -4.04 -12.22 -1.77
C GLY A 299 -3.11 -12.97 -0.82
N LYS A 300 -1.82 -12.61 -0.79
CA LYS A 300 -0.85 -13.18 0.16
C LYS A 300 -1.20 -12.89 1.62
N GLY A 301 -1.64 -11.66 1.90
CA GLY A 301 -2.14 -11.28 3.23
C GLY A 301 -3.37 -12.09 3.63
N ALA A 302 -4.32 -12.27 2.71
CA ALA A 302 -5.53 -13.06 2.95
C ALA A 302 -5.24 -14.53 3.26
N LYS A 303 -4.24 -15.15 2.60
CA LYS A 303 -3.80 -16.52 2.93
C LYS A 303 -3.38 -16.63 4.39
N ARG A 304 -2.62 -15.65 4.92
CA ARG A 304 -2.21 -15.62 6.33
C ARG A 304 -3.42 -15.45 7.25
N TRP A 305 -4.35 -14.56 6.89
CA TRP A 305 -5.57 -14.36 7.68
C TRP A 305 -6.52 -15.54 7.66
N VAL A 306 -6.59 -16.36 6.60
CA VAL A 306 -7.33 -17.62 6.59
C VAL A 306 -6.78 -18.54 7.68
N HIS A 307 -5.47 -18.73 7.75
CA HIS A 307 -4.84 -19.51 8.82
C HIS A 307 -5.17 -18.98 10.22
N TYR A 308 -5.19 -17.65 10.37
CA TYR A 308 -5.49 -17.02 11.66
C TYR A 308 -6.94 -17.22 12.12
N TRP A 309 -7.90 -17.18 11.19
CA TRP A 309 -9.32 -17.23 11.52
C TRP A 309 -9.94 -18.62 11.38
N ASP A 310 -9.25 -19.58 10.77
CA ASP A 310 -9.73 -20.94 10.59
C ASP A 310 -9.74 -21.67 11.95
N PRO A 311 -10.92 -22.12 12.45
CA PRO A 311 -10.99 -22.82 13.73
C PRO A 311 -10.25 -24.16 13.73
N ASP A 312 -10.03 -24.76 12.55
CA ASP A 312 -9.30 -26.01 12.40
C ASP A 312 -7.78 -25.82 12.40
N THR A 313 -7.30 -24.57 12.35
CA THR A 313 -5.87 -24.27 12.45
C THR A 313 -5.44 -24.35 13.90
N VAL A 314 -4.46 -25.23 14.16
CA VAL A 314 -3.97 -25.53 15.50
C VAL A 314 -3.39 -24.29 16.16
N THR A 315 -4.10 -23.76 17.11
CA THR A 315 -3.70 -22.77 18.11
C THR A 315 -3.20 -21.42 17.58
N VAL A 316 -4.08 -20.45 17.66
CA VAL A 316 -3.77 -19.04 17.45
C VAL A 316 -3.19 -18.45 18.73
N ILE A 317 -1.99 -17.86 18.69
CA ILE A 317 -1.62 -16.87 19.69
C ILE A 317 -2.50 -15.65 19.46
N LYS A 318 -3.62 -15.60 20.16
CA LYS A 318 -4.41 -14.40 20.24
C LYS A 318 -3.73 -13.47 21.21
N ASN A 319 -2.97 -12.53 20.68
CA ASN A 319 -2.65 -11.40 21.51
C ASN A 319 -2.43 -10.15 20.70
N ASN A 320 -3.37 -9.31 20.89
CA ASN A 320 -3.08 -7.91 20.89
C ASN A 320 -2.19 -7.65 22.09
N PHE A 321 -0.91 -7.35 21.88
CA PHE A 321 -0.04 -6.75 22.88
C PHE A 321 -0.61 -5.42 23.42
N TYR A 322 -1.71 -4.98 22.88
CA TYR A 322 -2.48 -3.77 23.24
C TYR A 322 -3.44 -3.94 24.42
N GLU A 323 -3.79 -5.14 24.85
CA GLU A 323 -4.78 -5.32 25.91
C GLU A 323 -4.29 -4.88 27.28
N SER A 324 -2.99 -4.66 27.45
CA SER A 324 -2.42 -4.24 28.73
C SER A 324 -2.31 -2.73 28.96
N GLY A 325 -2.64 -1.90 27.95
CA GLY A 325 -2.43 -0.44 28.04
C GLY A 325 -0.96 -0.02 28.05
N ASP A 326 -0.03 -0.94 28.00
CA ASP A 326 1.40 -0.69 27.96
C ASP A 326 1.89 -0.59 26.52
N GLN A 327 1.92 0.63 26.02
CA GLN A 327 2.44 0.96 24.66
C GLN A 327 3.96 1.12 24.65
N THR A 328 4.69 0.57 25.59
CA THR A 328 6.15 0.70 25.63
C THR A 328 6.78 -0.24 24.61
N LEU A 329 7.39 0.35 23.59
CA LEU A 329 8.30 -0.35 22.67
C LEU A 329 9.30 -1.20 23.43
N GLY A 330 9.35 -2.48 23.09
CA GLY A 330 10.35 -3.39 23.65
C GLY A 330 9.90 -4.16 24.89
N PHE A 331 8.65 -4.06 25.32
CA PHE A 331 8.14 -4.90 26.41
C PHE A 331 8.17 -6.39 26.04
N GLU A 332 8.81 -7.18 26.88
CA GLU A 332 8.90 -8.63 26.73
C GLU A 332 7.91 -9.32 27.67
N LYS A 333 7.23 -10.33 27.17
CA LYS A 333 6.29 -11.12 27.95
C LYS A 333 6.44 -12.59 27.63
N ASP A 334 6.34 -13.41 28.67
CA ASP A 334 6.27 -14.84 28.53
C ASP A 334 4.84 -15.29 28.19
N TRP A 335 4.75 -16.15 27.20
CA TRP A 335 3.53 -16.71 26.67
C TRP A 335 3.51 -18.19 26.84
N ARG A 336 2.34 -18.76 27.18
CA ARG A 336 2.12 -20.19 27.20
C ARG A 336 1.04 -20.56 26.21
N VAL A 337 1.34 -21.50 25.34
CA VAL A 337 0.47 -22.00 24.29
C VAL A 337 0.20 -23.47 24.54
N ASP A 338 -1.06 -23.80 24.65
CA ASP A 338 -1.49 -25.20 24.79
C ASP A 338 -1.38 -25.89 23.42
N VAL A 339 -0.52 -26.88 23.32
CA VAL A 339 -0.28 -27.69 22.13
C VAL A 339 -0.66 -29.16 22.36
N THR A 340 -1.39 -29.46 23.44
CA THR A 340 -1.75 -30.82 23.85
C THR A 340 -2.37 -31.63 22.72
N LYS A 341 -3.28 -31.01 21.95
CA LYS A 341 -3.96 -31.68 20.83
C LYS A 341 -3.06 -31.99 19.64
N SER A 342 -1.89 -31.36 19.54
CA SER A 342 -0.93 -31.57 18.46
C SER A 342 0.13 -32.60 18.78
N ILE A 343 0.14 -33.12 20.00
CA ILE A 343 1.10 -34.14 20.48
C ILE A 343 0.41 -35.48 20.51
N ASP A 344 0.79 -36.37 19.61
CA ASP A 344 0.26 -37.71 19.46
C ASP A 344 1.20 -38.80 20.03
N GLY A 345 2.28 -38.41 20.69
CA GLY A 345 3.25 -39.33 21.31
C GLY A 345 4.65 -38.73 21.39
N ALA A 346 5.61 -39.57 21.77
CA ALA A 346 7.02 -39.19 21.76
C ALA A 346 7.53 -39.00 20.32
N GLY A 347 8.50 -38.14 20.14
CA GLY A 347 9.13 -37.89 18.81
C GLY A 347 9.67 -36.49 18.63
N SER A 348 10.20 -36.23 17.43
CA SER A 348 10.62 -34.90 17.01
C SER A 348 9.41 -34.15 16.50
N TYR A 349 9.26 -32.92 16.97
CA TYR A 349 8.19 -31.99 16.53
C TYR A 349 8.78 -30.65 16.13
N THR A 350 8.29 -30.14 15.04
CA THR A 350 8.59 -28.79 14.57
C THR A 350 7.49 -27.85 15.05
N PHE A 351 7.86 -26.88 15.88
CA PHE A 351 7.01 -25.77 16.30
C PHE A 351 7.33 -24.55 15.44
N SER A 352 6.31 -23.97 14.81
CA SER A 352 6.45 -22.79 13.96
C SER A 352 5.53 -21.68 14.43
N LEU A 353 6.12 -20.50 14.69
CA LEU A 353 5.40 -19.27 14.93
C LEU A 353 5.40 -18.46 13.62
N ILE A 354 4.23 -18.29 13.01
CA ILE A 354 4.07 -17.59 11.75
C ILE A 354 3.44 -16.22 12.03
N PRO A 355 4.21 -15.11 11.90
CA PRO A 355 3.66 -13.78 12.07
C PRO A 355 2.59 -13.49 11.02
N VAL A 356 1.46 -12.91 11.44
CA VAL A 356 0.35 -12.54 10.55
C VAL A 356 0.46 -11.09 10.11
N ASP A 357 0.97 -10.22 10.97
CA ASP A 357 1.25 -8.83 10.64
C ASP A 357 2.74 -8.49 10.81
N ASN A 358 3.13 -7.33 10.25
CA ASN A 358 4.52 -6.94 10.15
C ASN A 358 5.06 -6.22 11.40
N GLY A 359 4.40 -6.33 12.54
CA GLY A 359 4.77 -5.63 13.76
C GLY A 359 6.16 -5.95 14.34
N GLY A 360 6.96 -6.74 13.62
CA GLY A 360 8.34 -7.03 14.01
C GLY A 360 8.45 -7.86 15.27
N MET A 361 7.66 -8.93 15.40
CA MET A 361 7.74 -9.84 16.54
C MET A 361 9.11 -10.50 16.66
N VAL A 362 9.75 -10.34 17.81
CA VAL A 362 10.96 -11.05 18.19
C VAL A 362 10.58 -12.08 19.24
N THR A 363 11.02 -13.33 19.05
CA THR A 363 10.71 -14.42 19.96
C THR A 363 11.96 -15.18 20.35
N ARG A 364 12.01 -15.67 21.60
CA ARG A 364 13.14 -16.41 22.17
C ARG A 364 12.72 -17.32 23.32
N ASN A 365 13.65 -18.05 23.89
CA ASN A 365 13.48 -18.85 25.10
C ASN A 365 12.32 -19.86 24.98
N TYR A 366 12.27 -20.60 23.88
CA TYR A 366 11.24 -21.63 23.71
C TYR A 366 11.45 -22.79 24.64
N ARG A 367 10.40 -23.14 25.40
CA ARG A 367 10.40 -24.26 26.36
C ARG A 367 9.15 -25.10 26.13
N LEU A 368 9.32 -26.40 26.15
CA LEU A 368 8.21 -27.35 26.18
C LEU A 368 7.92 -27.77 27.63
N LEU A 369 6.68 -27.57 28.04
CA LEU A 369 6.24 -27.92 29.40
C LEU A 369 5.24 -29.08 29.32
N VAL A 370 5.37 -30.06 30.20
CA VAL A 370 4.38 -31.10 30.43
C VAL A 370 3.88 -30.98 31.88
N ASN A 371 2.59 -30.76 32.04
CA ASN A 371 1.98 -30.43 33.33
C ASN A 371 2.72 -29.31 34.07
N GLY A 372 3.16 -28.27 33.34
CA GLY A 372 3.87 -27.13 33.88
C GLY A 372 5.36 -27.33 34.17
N LYS A 373 5.91 -28.54 33.99
CA LYS A 373 7.34 -28.82 34.15
C LYS A 373 8.05 -28.77 32.81
N GLU A 374 9.19 -28.07 32.73
CA GLU A 374 10.04 -28.03 31.55
C GLU A 374 10.60 -29.41 31.24
N VAL A 375 10.38 -29.90 30.02
CA VAL A 375 10.88 -31.19 29.53
C VAL A 375 11.82 -31.05 28.35
N ALA A 376 11.78 -29.91 27.64
CA ALA A 376 12.71 -29.58 26.57
C ALA A 376 12.84 -28.06 26.41
N LYS A 377 13.96 -27.60 25.91
CA LYS A 377 14.27 -26.21 25.62
C LYS A 377 14.82 -26.08 24.22
N ALA A 378 14.41 -25.03 23.52
CA ALA A 378 15.00 -24.65 22.24
C ALA A 378 15.13 -23.14 22.15
N ASP A 379 16.24 -22.68 21.61
CA ASP A 379 16.47 -21.25 21.34
C ASP A 379 16.22 -20.95 19.86
N ALA A 380 15.59 -19.82 19.58
CA ALA A 380 15.40 -19.32 18.23
C ALA A 380 16.24 -18.07 18.01
N PRO A 381 16.84 -17.90 16.82
CA PRO A 381 17.49 -16.65 16.46
C PRO A 381 16.49 -15.48 16.55
N ALA A 382 16.99 -14.29 16.93
CA ALA A 382 16.18 -13.08 17.00
C ALA A 382 16.07 -12.45 15.61
N ASP A 383 15.33 -13.07 14.69
CA ASP A 383 14.95 -12.44 13.42
C ASP A 383 13.50 -11.95 13.46
N LYS A 384 13.01 -11.30 12.39
CA LYS A 384 11.67 -10.72 12.31
C LYS A 384 10.66 -11.59 11.56
N ASN A 385 11.08 -12.77 11.13
CA ASN A 385 10.30 -13.61 10.24
C ASN A 385 9.68 -14.80 10.98
N THR A 386 9.30 -15.82 10.21
CA THR A 386 8.83 -17.09 10.75
C THR A 386 9.86 -17.69 11.68
N LYS A 387 9.43 -18.04 12.88
CA LYS A 387 10.27 -18.70 13.89
C LYS A 387 9.92 -20.17 13.92
N THR A 388 10.90 -20.97 13.66
CA THR A 388 10.73 -22.43 13.67
C THR A 388 11.77 -23.04 14.59
N VAL A 389 11.30 -23.84 15.57
CA VAL A 389 12.16 -24.56 16.50
C VAL A 389 11.77 -26.03 16.57
N LYS A 390 12.73 -26.89 16.85
CA LYS A 390 12.50 -28.33 17.01
C LYS A 390 12.55 -28.73 18.49
N PHE A 391 11.60 -29.58 18.88
CA PHE A 391 11.56 -30.18 20.19
C PHE A 391 11.60 -31.69 20.06
N ASN A 392 12.41 -32.35 20.86
CA ASN A 392 12.30 -33.77 21.12
C ASN A 392 11.32 -33.96 22.29
N VAL A 393 10.08 -34.31 21.94
CA VAL A 393 9.01 -34.54 22.92
C VAL A 393 9.22 -35.93 23.53
N PRO A 394 9.37 -36.01 24.86
CA PRO A 394 9.45 -37.32 25.54
C PRO A 394 8.09 -38.02 25.53
N SER A 395 8.03 -39.21 26.05
CA SER A 395 6.75 -39.90 26.30
C SER A 395 5.89 -39.06 27.25
N VAL A 396 4.72 -38.63 26.76
CA VAL A 396 3.79 -37.78 27.49
C VAL A 396 2.72 -38.67 28.13
N PRO A 397 2.46 -38.57 29.44
CA PRO A 397 1.38 -39.32 30.10
C PRO A 397 0.02 -38.99 29.46
N LYS A 398 -0.84 -40.00 29.36
CA LYS A 398 -2.20 -39.81 28.84
C LYS A 398 -2.95 -38.76 29.66
N GLY A 399 -3.47 -37.75 28.98
CA GLY A 399 -4.21 -36.62 29.61
C GLY A 399 -3.33 -35.53 30.19
N ALA A 400 -1.99 -35.59 30.03
CA ALA A 400 -1.12 -34.52 30.46
C ALA A 400 -1.31 -33.29 29.55
N LYS A 401 -1.26 -32.11 30.16
CA LYS A 401 -1.26 -30.84 29.46
C LYS A 401 0.14 -30.58 28.91
N VAL A 402 0.22 -30.28 27.59
CA VAL A 402 1.48 -29.90 26.92
C VAL A 402 1.39 -28.47 26.46
N GLU A 403 2.38 -27.68 26.89
CA GLU A 403 2.43 -26.24 26.55
C GLU A 403 3.80 -25.90 25.99
N VAL A 404 3.83 -24.98 24.99
CA VAL A 404 5.06 -24.28 24.62
C VAL A 404 5.04 -22.93 25.31
N GLN A 405 6.05 -22.65 26.11
CA GLN A 405 6.32 -21.35 26.69
C GLN A 405 7.38 -20.65 25.79
N LEU A 406 7.16 -19.39 25.51
CA LEU A 406 8.11 -18.55 24.75
C LEU A 406 8.08 -17.12 25.29
N THR A 407 9.22 -16.43 25.17
CA THR A 407 9.30 -15.00 25.44
C THR A 407 9.12 -14.27 24.13
N ALA A 408 8.16 -13.33 24.03
CA ALA A 408 7.91 -12.54 22.85
C ALA A 408 7.94 -11.05 23.14
N ARG A 409 8.41 -10.29 22.15
CA ARG A 409 8.46 -8.84 22.14
C ARG A 409 7.95 -8.31 20.80
N CYS A 410 7.10 -7.28 20.80
CA CYS A 410 6.74 -6.54 19.63
C CYS A 410 7.66 -5.32 19.47
N ASN A 411 8.24 -5.13 18.28
CA ASN A 411 9.09 -3.97 17.97
C ASN A 411 8.29 -2.77 17.45
N ASP A 412 7.01 -2.96 17.12
CA ASP A 412 6.13 -1.93 16.63
C ASP A 412 5.00 -1.67 17.64
N GLY A 413 5.14 -0.57 18.39
CA GLY A 413 4.19 -0.19 19.42
C GLY A 413 2.83 0.31 18.88
N TRP A 414 2.71 0.56 17.55
CA TRP A 414 1.49 1.11 16.96
C TRP A 414 0.51 0.06 16.46
N PHE A 415 1.00 -1.09 15.99
CA PHE A 415 0.18 -2.09 15.30
C PHE A 415 0.06 -3.41 16.05
N GLY A 416 0.79 -3.59 17.14
CA GLY A 416 0.86 -4.86 17.84
C GLY A 416 1.50 -5.96 17.00
N CYS A 417 1.55 -7.17 17.58
CA CYS A 417 2.01 -8.35 16.87
C CYS A 417 0.97 -9.45 16.99
N SER A 418 0.60 -10.04 15.88
CA SER A 418 -0.23 -11.23 15.85
C SER A 418 0.41 -12.34 15.02
N GLY A 419 0.10 -13.56 15.36
CA GLY A 419 0.63 -14.71 14.65
C GLY A 419 -0.20 -15.94 14.94
N HIS A 420 0.07 -17.01 14.20
CA HIS A 420 -0.45 -18.32 14.50
C HIS A 420 0.70 -19.30 14.78
N ILE A 421 0.37 -20.39 15.45
CA ILE A 421 1.33 -21.42 15.81
C ILE A 421 0.92 -22.71 15.11
N GLU A 422 1.90 -23.35 14.52
CA GLU A 422 1.78 -24.70 14.04
C GLU A 422 2.73 -25.60 14.84
N MET A 423 2.28 -26.79 15.22
CA MET A 423 3.13 -27.83 15.75
C MET A 423 2.87 -29.11 14.98
N LYS A 424 3.92 -29.65 14.38
CA LYS A 424 3.85 -30.84 13.53
C LYS A 424 4.90 -31.83 13.95
N LYS A 425 4.53 -33.10 13.93
CA LYS A 425 5.48 -34.21 14.09
C LYS A 425 6.32 -34.30 12.80
N ASP A 426 7.63 -34.44 12.96
CA ASP A 426 8.58 -34.54 11.85
C ASP A 426 8.48 -35.85 11.08
#